data_6702954c24ba6d59bd84572ea8fcda5e
#
_entry.id   6702954c24ba6d59bd84572ea8fcda5e
#
_cell.length_a   1.000
_cell.length_b   1.000
_cell.length_c   1.000
_cell.angle_alpha   90.00
_cell.angle_beta   90.00
_cell.angle_gamma   90.00
#
_symmetry.space_group_name_H-M   'P 1'
#
loop_
_entity.id
_entity.type
_entity.pdbx_description
1 polymer ?
#
loop_
_entity_poly.entity_id
_entity_poly.type
_entity_poly.pdbx_seq_one_letter_code
_entity_poly.pdbx_strand_id
1 'polypeptide(L)'
;MKFDNFLKLLCITLLFLYACTSNQLTNTADSCIIFDEKKSWYKATKNSYDKWNTPIAFQLAVIKQESSFTQFAKPKRKKFLGLIPTSRPSTAFGYAQITNPTWDWYK
;
A
#
# COMPACT_ATOMS: atom_id res chain seq x y z
N MET A 1 -33.12 -29.58 4.98
CA MET A 1 -32.72 -29.08 3.65
C MET A 1 -32.46 -27.57 3.58
N LYS A 2 -33.23 -26.71 4.21
CA LYS A 2 -32.96 -25.24 4.21
C LYS A 2 -31.82 -24.81 5.14
N PHE A 3 -31.60 -25.52 6.22
CA PHE A 3 -30.56 -25.19 7.22
C PHE A 3 -29.12 -25.49 6.71
N ASP A 4 -28.93 -26.57 5.96
CA ASP A 4 -27.66 -26.95 5.36
C ASP A 4 -27.19 -25.94 4.29
N ASN A 5 -28.11 -25.41 3.51
CA ASN A 5 -27.80 -24.40 2.50
C ASN A 5 -27.44 -23.05 3.13
N PHE A 6 -28.12 -22.70 4.24
CA PHE A 6 -27.78 -21.49 5.00
C PHE A 6 -26.41 -21.59 5.65
N LEU A 7 -26.07 -22.75 6.23
CA LEU A 7 -24.72 -22.97 6.82
C LEU A 7 -23.60 -22.94 5.78
N LYS A 8 -23.84 -23.54 4.60
CA LYS A 8 -22.89 -23.48 3.46
C LYS A 8 -22.68 -22.05 2.97
N LEU A 9 -23.76 -21.27 2.84
CA LEU A 9 -23.69 -19.87 2.44
C LEU A 9 -22.92 -19.04 3.47
N LEU A 10 -23.15 -19.26 4.75
CA LEU A 10 -22.43 -18.60 5.85
C LEU A 10 -20.94 -18.94 5.85
N CYS A 11 -20.56 -20.20 5.60
CA CYS A 11 -19.16 -20.60 5.48
C CYS A 11 -18.48 -19.96 4.28
N ILE A 12 -19.14 -19.85 3.15
CA ILE A 12 -18.61 -19.22 1.93
C ILE A 12 -18.39 -17.71 2.17
N THR A 13 -19.33 -17.02 2.82
CA THR A 13 -19.17 -15.58 3.14
C THR A 13 -18.05 -15.33 4.16
N LEU A 14 -17.87 -16.22 5.14
CA LEU A 14 -16.75 -16.16 6.09
C LEU A 14 -15.40 -16.37 5.40
N LEU A 15 -15.29 -17.28 4.43
CA LEU A 15 -14.08 -17.50 3.64
C LEU A 15 -13.69 -16.27 2.81
N PHE A 16 -14.66 -15.54 2.26
CA PHE A 16 -14.39 -14.30 1.53
C PHE A 16 -13.90 -13.15 2.43
N LEU A 17 -14.26 -13.13 3.70
CA LEU A 17 -13.79 -12.11 4.64
C LEU A 17 -12.32 -12.27 5.05
N TYR A 18 -11.77 -13.50 4.98
CA TYR A 18 -10.35 -13.75 5.26
C TYR A 18 -9.39 -13.38 4.12
N ALA A 19 -9.90 -13.10 2.92
CA ALA A 19 -9.08 -12.86 1.73
C ALA A 19 -8.46 -11.44 1.63
N CYS A 20 -8.75 -10.54 2.56
CA CYS A 20 -8.28 -9.15 2.54
C CYS A 20 -7.26 -8.83 3.64
N THR A 21 -6.34 -9.74 3.96
CA THR A 21 -5.18 -9.37 4.78
C THR A 21 -4.15 -8.67 3.92
N SER A 22 -3.96 -7.38 4.12
CA SER A 22 -2.84 -6.65 3.55
C SER A 22 -1.54 -7.27 4.09
N ASN A 23 -0.69 -7.83 3.24
CA ASN A 23 0.64 -8.31 3.61
C ASN A 23 1.52 -7.12 4.03
N GLN A 24 1.41 -6.74 5.28
CA GLN A 24 2.31 -5.78 5.91
C GLN A 24 3.69 -6.43 6.03
N LEU A 25 4.75 -5.66 5.78
CA LEU A 25 6.11 -6.10 5.99
C LEU A 25 6.37 -6.37 7.47
N THR A 26 7.05 -7.48 7.79
CA THR A 26 7.32 -7.87 9.19
C THR A 26 8.39 -7.00 9.82
N ASN A 27 9.40 -6.59 9.04
CA ASN A 27 10.46 -5.70 9.49
C ASN A 27 10.83 -4.71 8.40
N THR A 28 10.70 -3.42 8.69
CA THR A 28 11.01 -2.33 7.77
C THR A 28 12.32 -1.61 8.08
N ALA A 29 13.10 -2.11 9.05
CA ALA A 29 14.41 -1.56 9.40
C ALA A 29 15.55 -2.17 8.59
N ASP A 30 15.35 -3.38 8.07
CA ASP A 30 16.35 -4.13 7.31
C ASP A 30 15.89 -4.29 5.85
N SER A 31 16.68 -3.75 4.92
CA SER A 31 16.40 -3.84 3.48
C SER A 31 16.49 -5.27 2.95
N CYS A 32 17.31 -6.13 3.54
CA CYS A 32 17.40 -7.54 3.14
C CYS A 32 16.08 -8.25 3.41
N ILE A 33 15.50 -8.05 4.60
CA ILE A 33 14.21 -8.64 4.96
C ILE A 33 13.10 -8.11 4.06
N ILE A 34 13.10 -6.80 3.76
CA ILE A 34 12.13 -6.21 2.81
C ILE A 34 12.20 -6.90 1.46
N PHE A 35 13.40 -7.16 0.93
CA PHE A 35 13.55 -7.79 -0.38
C PHE A 35 13.29 -9.29 -0.37
N ASP A 36 13.49 -9.97 0.76
CA ASP A 36 13.10 -11.37 0.91
C ASP A 36 11.58 -11.53 0.89
N GLU A 37 10.85 -10.63 1.55
CA GLU A 37 9.38 -10.63 1.54
C GLU A 37 8.79 -10.11 0.23
N LYS A 38 9.45 -9.17 -0.42
CA LYS A 38 9.02 -8.50 -1.66
C LYS A 38 10.08 -8.59 -2.75
N LYS A 39 10.35 -9.78 -3.25
CA LYS A 39 11.42 -10.05 -4.24
C LYS A 39 11.35 -9.16 -5.50
N SER A 40 10.14 -8.84 -5.96
CA SER A 40 9.95 -7.95 -7.11
C SER A 40 10.43 -6.51 -6.88
N TRP A 41 10.50 -6.08 -5.62
CA TRP A 41 10.92 -4.73 -5.28
C TRP A 41 12.43 -4.52 -5.49
N TYR A 42 13.24 -5.54 -5.24
CA TYR A 42 14.66 -5.46 -5.54
C TYR A 42 14.91 -5.15 -7.02
N LYS A 43 14.22 -5.88 -7.91
CA LYS A 43 14.32 -5.64 -9.35
C LYS A 43 13.86 -4.24 -9.73
N ALA A 44 12.76 -3.76 -9.17
CA ALA A 44 12.22 -2.43 -9.46
C ALA A 44 13.16 -1.31 -8.98
N THR A 45 13.66 -1.41 -7.74
CA THR A 45 14.57 -0.41 -7.16
C THR A 45 15.94 -0.43 -7.87
N LYS A 46 16.42 -1.61 -8.26
CA LYS A 46 17.65 -1.74 -9.04
C LYS A 46 17.51 -1.12 -10.44
N ASN A 47 16.41 -1.37 -11.13
CA ASN A 47 16.15 -0.75 -12.45
C ASN A 47 16.09 0.79 -12.34
N SER A 48 15.50 1.31 -11.26
CA SER A 48 15.47 2.75 -10.98
C SER A 48 16.88 3.29 -10.70
N TYR A 49 17.69 2.55 -9.95
CA TYR A 49 19.09 2.90 -9.72
C TYR A 49 19.88 2.94 -11.04
N ASP A 50 19.77 1.90 -11.86
CA ASP A 50 20.50 1.77 -13.12
C ASP A 50 20.10 2.88 -14.12
N LYS A 51 18.84 3.31 -14.11
CA LYS A 51 18.32 4.33 -15.02
C LYS A 51 18.57 5.77 -14.54
N TRP A 52 18.40 6.01 -13.24
CA TRP A 52 18.35 7.35 -12.66
C TRP A 52 19.47 7.63 -11.65
N ASN A 53 20.33 6.64 -11.39
CA ASN A 53 21.37 6.69 -10.34
C ASN A 53 20.82 7.03 -8.93
N THR A 54 19.57 6.67 -8.67
CA THR A 54 18.93 6.90 -7.36
C THR A 54 19.25 5.76 -6.41
N PRO A 55 19.99 5.97 -5.31
CA PRO A 55 20.36 4.89 -4.40
C PRO A 55 19.16 4.11 -3.88
N ILE A 56 19.27 2.77 -3.83
CA ILE A 56 18.18 1.90 -3.38
C ILE A 56 17.73 2.24 -1.95
N ALA A 57 18.70 2.52 -1.07
CA ALA A 57 18.41 2.91 0.32
C ALA A 57 17.57 4.19 0.39
N PHE A 58 17.84 5.17 -0.48
CA PHE A 58 17.05 6.39 -0.57
C PHE A 58 15.61 6.11 -1.03
N GLN A 59 15.44 5.25 -2.05
CA GLN A 59 14.10 4.86 -2.52
C GLN A 59 13.27 4.22 -1.41
N LEU A 60 13.87 3.29 -0.64
CA LEU A 60 13.19 2.66 0.50
C LEU A 60 12.90 3.66 1.63
N ALA A 61 13.81 4.59 1.90
CA ALA A 61 13.59 5.63 2.91
C ALA A 61 12.42 6.54 2.55
N VAL A 62 12.28 6.93 1.29
CA VAL A 62 11.11 7.68 0.79
C VAL A 62 9.82 6.90 1.00
N ILE A 63 9.78 5.64 0.58
CA ILE A 63 8.59 4.77 0.77
C ILE A 63 8.23 4.63 2.24
N LYS A 64 9.23 4.46 3.11
CA LYS A 64 9.01 4.38 4.56
C LYS A 64 8.41 5.67 5.12
N GLN A 65 8.95 6.81 4.73
CA GLN A 65 8.50 8.13 5.18
C GLN A 65 7.08 8.46 4.68
N GLU A 66 6.81 8.18 3.42
CA GLU A 66 5.56 8.57 2.76
C GLU A 66 4.37 7.69 3.11
N SER A 67 4.57 6.40 3.25
CA SER A 67 3.47 5.44 3.43
C SER A 67 3.68 4.39 4.50
N SER A 68 4.86 4.35 5.14
CA SER A 68 5.26 3.23 6.00
C SER A 68 5.06 1.88 5.31
N PHE A 69 5.42 1.80 4.03
CA PHE A 69 5.24 0.62 3.18
C PHE A 69 3.79 0.17 2.98
N THR A 70 2.83 1.07 3.14
CA THR A 70 1.41 0.77 2.93
C THR A 70 1.03 0.93 1.46
N GLN A 71 0.61 -0.15 0.81
CA GLN A 71 0.33 -0.20 -0.64
C GLN A 71 -0.73 0.79 -1.10
N PHE A 72 -1.81 0.93 -0.34
CA PHE A 72 -2.95 1.78 -0.68
C PHE A 72 -3.05 3.01 0.22
N ALA A 73 -1.90 3.50 0.72
CA ALA A 73 -1.86 4.67 1.55
C ALA A 73 -2.51 5.87 0.85
N LYS A 74 -3.32 6.59 1.60
CA LYS A 74 -4.00 7.83 1.17
C LYS A 74 -4.00 8.83 2.31
N PRO A 75 -3.93 10.15 2.04
CA PRO A 75 -4.07 11.17 3.06
C PRO A 75 -5.38 11.01 3.83
N LYS A 76 -5.34 11.25 5.12
CA LYS A 76 -6.54 11.21 5.97
C LYS A 76 -7.52 12.29 5.51
N ARG A 77 -8.82 11.97 5.52
CA ARG A 77 -9.87 12.95 5.26
C ARG A 77 -9.95 13.94 6.42
N LYS A 78 -10.09 15.20 6.09
CA LYS A 78 -10.48 16.20 7.10
C LYS A 78 -11.89 15.89 7.58
N LYS A 79 -12.20 16.20 8.83
CA LYS A 79 -13.52 16.01 9.40
C LYS A 79 -14.12 17.38 9.73
N PHE A 80 -15.32 17.63 9.26
CA PHE A 80 -16.10 18.80 9.68
C PHE A 80 -16.75 18.49 11.02
N LEU A 81 -16.59 19.37 12.00
CA LEU A 81 -17.05 19.20 13.40
C LEU A 81 -16.58 17.87 14.04
N GLY A 82 -15.44 17.32 13.60
CA GLY A 82 -14.90 16.07 14.13
C GLY A 82 -15.64 14.78 13.73
N LEU A 83 -16.79 14.88 13.07
CA LEU A 83 -17.69 13.74 12.77
C LEU A 83 -17.85 13.48 11.27
N ILE A 84 -18.09 14.50 10.45
CA ILE A 84 -18.42 14.36 9.04
C ILE A 84 -17.15 14.35 8.20
N PRO A 85 -16.80 13.23 7.51
CA PRO A 85 -15.63 13.18 6.65
C PRO A 85 -15.83 14.06 5.41
N THR A 86 -14.90 14.99 5.17
CA THR A 86 -14.86 15.83 3.98
C THR A 86 -13.88 15.28 2.92
N SER A 87 -13.60 16.07 1.89
CA SER A 87 -12.63 15.74 0.85
C SER A 87 -11.22 15.50 1.42
N ARG A 88 -10.40 14.76 0.70
CA ARG A 88 -8.98 14.60 1.05
C ARG A 88 -8.20 15.88 0.69
N PRO A 89 -7.20 16.25 1.47
CA PRO A 89 -6.39 17.45 1.21
C PRO A 89 -5.50 17.32 -0.03
N SER A 90 -5.26 16.08 -0.49
CA SER A 90 -4.35 15.78 -1.60
C SER A 90 -4.80 14.52 -2.35
N THR A 91 -4.39 14.39 -3.60
CA THR A 91 -4.57 13.20 -4.45
C THR A 91 -3.45 12.17 -4.26
N ALA A 92 -2.54 12.37 -3.31
CA ALA A 92 -1.43 11.46 -3.02
C ALA A 92 -1.91 10.03 -2.81
N PHE A 93 -1.19 9.06 -3.39
CA PHE A 93 -1.58 7.66 -3.37
C PHE A 93 -0.38 6.71 -3.37
N GLY A 94 -0.54 5.59 -2.68
CA GLY A 94 0.36 4.44 -2.73
C GLY A 94 1.65 4.61 -1.95
N TYR A 95 2.64 3.80 -2.28
CA TYR A 95 3.91 3.72 -1.54
C TYR A 95 4.68 5.03 -1.48
N ALA A 96 4.78 5.75 -2.60
CA ALA A 96 5.54 7.00 -2.71
C ALA A 96 4.66 8.26 -2.60
N GLN A 97 3.37 8.12 -2.30
CA GLN A 97 2.42 9.23 -2.16
C GLN A 97 2.45 10.23 -3.33
N ILE A 98 2.56 9.70 -4.55
CA ILE A 98 2.59 10.51 -5.78
C ILE A 98 1.21 11.12 -6.02
N THR A 99 1.18 12.43 -6.30
CA THR A 99 -0.05 13.15 -6.62
C THR A 99 -0.40 13.05 -8.12
N ASN A 100 -1.67 13.22 -8.46
CA ASN A 100 -2.10 13.20 -9.87
C ASN A 100 -1.31 14.20 -10.74
N PRO A 101 -1.11 15.48 -10.37
CA PRO A 101 -0.33 16.41 -11.17
C PRO A 101 1.11 15.94 -11.42
N THR A 102 1.76 15.37 -10.40
CA THR A 102 3.11 14.83 -10.54
C THR A 102 3.15 13.64 -11.49
N TRP A 103 2.13 12.76 -11.41
CA TRP A 103 2.01 11.60 -12.28
C TRP A 103 1.75 12.00 -13.74
N ASP A 104 0.91 13.00 -13.95
CA ASP A 104 0.59 13.50 -15.29
C ASP A 104 1.77 14.22 -15.95
N TRP A 105 2.62 14.89 -15.15
CA TRP A 105 3.86 15.47 -15.62
C TRP A 105 4.92 14.42 -16.03
N TYR A 106 4.91 13.27 -15.35
CA TYR A 106 5.88 12.19 -15.61
C TYR A 106 5.58 11.38 -16.87
N LYS A 107 4.31 11.25 -17.28
CA LYS A 107 3.88 10.50 -18.49
C LYS A 107 4.32 11.20 -19.76
#